data_a0706fd3ac6eb017d676090a62a33150
#
_entry.id   a0706fd3ac6eb017d676090a62a33150
#
_cell.length_a   1.000
_cell.length_b   1.000
_cell.length_c   1.000
_cell.angle_alpha   90.00
_cell.angle_beta   90.00
_cell.angle_gamma   90.00
#
_symmetry.space_group_name_H-M   'P 1'
#
loop_
_entity.id
_entity.type
_entity.pdbx_description
1 polymer ?
#
loop_
_entity_poly.entity_id
_entity_poly.type
_entity_poly.pdbx_seq_one_letter_code
_entity_poly.pdbx_strand_id
1 'polypeptide(L)'
;MRHNLLISNLSSLLFNTAIAGLLTVISFGSGFWINLVFSQCIGLSIYAVNATVMCRITDKRRRWIVLALTFPASIMFGITLASWITGVGNWSDPRAWVSVVIGLFFGGIGGITYFLSERIEQLDAEVKQRQLVQSESEKRELEAHLKLLQAQIEPHFLFNTLANVSSLIESDPAQAKRLLERLNDWLRVALTRARSEHTTLADELTLLENYLQILSMRFGERLRWRIDATNEARRAPFPPMLLQPLVENAVRHGIEPNLDGGTILIHAEMKDAVLRIAVCDDGTGLSDEIKPGTGLLNVRARLKALYGTTGRLTLESNAQGGVTATMEIPQ
;
A
#
# COMPACT_ATOMS: atom_id res chain seq x y z
N MET A 1 -33.16 -14.52 1.52
CA MET A 1 -34.32 -13.78 0.97
C MET A 1 -35.64 -14.02 1.72
N ARG A 2 -36.09 -15.26 1.93
CA ARG A 2 -37.36 -15.54 2.65
C ARG A 2 -37.42 -15.06 4.12
N HIS A 3 -36.32 -15.10 4.84
CA HIS A 3 -36.27 -14.67 6.26
C HIS A 3 -36.46 -13.15 6.43
N ASN A 4 -35.89 -12.36 5.53
CA ASN A 4 -36.07 -10.90 5.56
C ASN A 4 -37.47 -10.44 5.20
N LEU A 5 -38.20 -11.20 4.36
CA LEU A 5 -39.57 -10.90 3.99
C LEU A 5 -40.54 -11.13 5.15
N LEU A 6 -40.34 -12.18 5.96
CA LEU A 6 -41.15 -12.46 7.15
C LEU A 6 -40.95 -11.40 8.24
N ILE A 7 -39.72 -10.96 8.47
CA ILE A 7 -39.41 -9.91 9.45
C ILE A 7 -40.01 -8.57 8.99
N SER A 8 -39.90 -8.23 7.70
CA SER A 8 -40.45 -7.01 7.14
C SER A 8 -41.98 -6.98 7.23
N ASN A 9 -42.67 -8.11 6.98
CA ASN A 9 -44.13 -8.21 7.11
C ASN A 9 -44.58 -8.06 8.57
N LEU A 10 -43.86 -8.70 9.51
CA LEU A 10 -44.20 -8.62 10.94
C LEU A 10 -43.97 -7.20 11.48
N SER A 11 -42.93 -6.53 11.09
CA SER A 11 -42.66 -5.15 11.49
C SER A 11 -43.71 -4.18 10.95
N SER A 12 -44.19 -4.36 9.72
CA SER A 12 -45.25 -3.56 9.13
C SER A 12 -46.60 -3.74 9.87
N LEU A 13 -46.95 -4.99 10.21
CA LEU A 13 -48.17 -5.29 10.99
C LEU A 13 -48.12 -4.65 12.38
N LEU A 14 -46.99 -4.76 13.08
CA LEU A 14 -46.79 -4.16 14.40
C LEU A 14 -46.87 -2.63 14.34
N PHE A 15 -46.25 -2.02 13.35
CA PHE A 15 -46.30 -0.57 13.15
C PHE A 15 -47.71 -0.05 12.88
N ASN A 16 -48.45 -0.71 12.00
CA ASN A 16 -49.84 -0.37 11.71
C ASN A 16 -50.73 -0.53 12.94
N THR A 17 -50.51 -1.55 13.77
CA THR A 17 -51.24 -1.76 15.03
C THR A 17 -50.92 -0.65 16.04
N ALA A 18 -49.67 -0.20 16.13
CA ALA A 18 -49.31 0.94 16.97
C ALA A 18 -49.98 2.25 16.52
N ILE A 19 -50.09 2.48 15.20
CA ILE A 19 -50.83 3.62 14.65
C ILE A 19 -52.31 3.54 15.05
N ALA A 20 -52.94 2.38 14.93
CA ALA A 20 -54.33 2.20 15.33
C ALA A 20 -54.55 2.49 16.82
N GLY A 21 -53.64 2.04 17.68
CA GLY A 21 -53.66 2.34 19.12
C GLY A 21 -53.52 3.86 19.38
N LEU A 22 -52.59 4.54 18.72
CA LEU A 22 -52.41 5.99 18.83
C LEU A 22 -53.68 6.75 18.42
N LEU A 23 -54.27 6.41 17.27
CA LEU A 23 -55.53 7.03 16.78
C LEU A 23 -56.67 6.84 17.74
N THR A 24 -56.73 5.71 18.42
CA THR A 24 -57.78 5.43 19.42
C THR A 24 -57.60 6.29 20.68
N VAL A 25 -56.36 6.46 21.15
CA VAL A 25 -56.03 7.27 22.34
C VAL A 25 -56.35 8.75 22.12
N ILE A 26 -56.14 9.29 20.94
CA ILE A 26 -56.47 10.68 20.59
C ILE A 26 -57.97 10.86 20.24
N SER A 27 -58.79 9.86 20.55
CA SER A 27 -60.26 9.85 20.29
C SER A 27 -60.61 10.06 18.81
N PHE A 28 -59.77 9.59 17.93
CA PHE A 28 -60.00 9.66 16.50
C PHE A 28 -60.70 8.39 16.01
N GLY A 29 -61.94 8.56 15.52
CA GLY A 29 -62.72 7.45 14.94
C GLY A 29 -63.66 6.72 15.91
N SER A 30 -64.18 5.60 15.45
CA SER A 30 -65.26 4.85 16.07
C SER A 30 -64.83 3.71 17.00
N GLY A 31 -63.60 3.75 17.47
CA GLY A 31 -62.98 2.73 18.36
C GLY A 31 -61.79 1.98 17.77
N PHE A 32 -61.11 1.23 18.63
CA PHE A 32 -59.85 0.55 18.29
C PHE A 32 -59.96 -0.38 17.08
N TRP A 33 -61.03 -1.18 16.99
CA TRP A 33 -61.16 -2.17 15.92
C TRP A 33 -61.33 -1.53 14.53
N ILE A 34 -62.06 -0.42 14.44
CA ILE A 34 -62.21 0.32 13.18
C ILE A 34 -60.92 0.98 12.78
N ASN A 35 -60.24 1.66 13.71
CA ASN A 35 -58.93 2.23 13.48
C ASN A 35 -57.90 1.18 13.05
N LEU A 36 -57.94 -0.03 13.62
CA LEU A 36 -57.07 -1.14 13.25
C LEU A 36 -57.31 -1.58 11.79
N VAL A 37 -58.58 -1.77 11.39
CA VAL A 37 -58.92 -2.15 10.01
C VAL A 37 -58.44 -1.10 9.03
N PHE A 38 -58.66 0.19 9.29
CA PHE A 38 -58.14 1.28 8.43
C PHE A 38 -56.64 1.28 8.34
N SER A 39 -55.94 1.22 9.47
CA SER A 39 -54.49 1.23 9.52
C SER A 39 -53.87 0.02 8.79
N GLN A 40 -54.46 -1.18 8.97
CA GLN A 40 -53.99 -2.39 8.28
C GLN A 40 -54.26 -2.35 6.77
N CYS A 41 -55.44 -1.94 6.34
CA CYS A 41 -55.77 -1.84 4.92
C CYS A 41 -54.90 -0.83 4.19
N ILE A 42 -54.65 0.34 4.77
CA ILE A 42 -53.73 1.35 4.20
C ILE A 42 -52.31 0.83 4.18
N GLY A 43 -51.81 0.33 5.31
CA GLY A 43 -50.42 -0.13 5.43
C GLY A 43 -50.11 -1.32 4.52
N LEU A 44 -50.99 -2.31 4.42
CA LEU A 44 -50.83 -3.46 3.52
C LEU A 44 -50.90 -3.04 2.04
N SER A 45 -51.75 -2.10 1.69
CA SER A 45 -51.83 -1.57 0.32
C SER A 45 -50.53 -0.87 -0.08
N ILE A 46 -49.98 -0.03 0.79
CA ILE A 46 -48.69 0.64 0.60
C ILE A 46 -47.57 -0.40 0.47
N TYR A 47 -47.55 -1.39 1.37
CA TYR A 47 -46.54 -2.45 1.37
C TYR A 47 -46.57 -3.27 0.07
N ALA A 48 -47.75 -3.69 -0.40
CA ALA A 48 -47.92 -4.48 -1.61
C ALA A 48 -47.39 -3.73 -2.86
N VAL A 49 -47.73 -2.43 -2.96
CA VAL A 49 -47.25 -1.57 -4.05
C VAL A 49 -45.73 -1.41 -3.97
N ASN A 50 -45.19 -1.08 -2.80
CA ASN A 50 -43.76 -0.93 -2.59
C ASN A 50 -42.98 -2.21 -2.95
N ALA A 51 -43.41 -3.37 -2.44
CA ALA A 51 -42.78 -4.64 -2.73
C ALA A 51 -42.81 -4.97 -4.24
N THR A 52 -43.93 -4.69 -4.92
CA THR A 52 -44.04 -4.93 -6.36
C THR A 52 -43.12 -4.02 -7.18
N VAL A 53 -43.08 -2.74 -6.83
CA VAL A 53 -42.21 -1.74 -7.52
C VAL A 53 -40.75 -2.07 -7.29
N MET A 54 -40.37 -2.42 -6.06
CA MET A 54 -38.99 -2.81 -5.74
C MET A 54 -38.53 -4.07 -6.49
N CYS A 55 -39.39 -5.08 -6.66
CA CYS A 55 -39.09 -6.30 -7.35
C CYS A 55 -39.01 -6.16 -8.88
N ARG A 56 -39.79 -5.25 -9.47
CA ARG A 56 -39.93 -5.15 -10.93
C ARG A 56 -39.14 -4.02 -11.58
N ILE A 57 -38.82 -2.97 -10.84
CA ILE A 57 -38.17 -1.78 -11.39
C ILE A 57 -36.74 -1.68 -10.87
N THR A 58 -35.80 -1.96 -11.72
CA THR A 58 -34.35 -1.87 -11.40
C THR A 58 -33.79 -0.46 -11.52
N ASP A 59 -34.32 0.33 -12.45
CA ASP A 59 -33.92 1.73 -12.67
C ASP A 59 -34.42 2.62 -11.51
N LYS A 60 -33.48 3.22 -10.80
CA LYS A 60 -33.73 4.07 -9.62
C LYS A 60 -34.62 5.25 -9.94
N ARG A 61 -34.40 5.97 -11.05
CA ARG A 61 -35.18 7.16 -11.42
C ARG A 61 -36.64 6.79 -11.73
N ARG A 62 -36.83 5.74 -12.51
CA ARG A 62 -38.16 5.22 -12.83
C ARG A 62 -38.88 4.72 -11.59
N ARG A 63 -38.19 4.06 -10.68
CA ARG A 63 -38.71 3.58 -9.40
C ARG A 63 -39.33 4.71 -8.58
N TRP A 64 -38.58 5.81 -8.39
CA TRP A 64 -39.07 6.97 -7.64
C TRP A 64 -40.31 7.64 -8.29
N ILE A 65 -40.30 7.75 -9.62
CA ILE A 65 -41.49 8.30 -10.36
C ILE A 65 -42.72 7.42 -10.15
N VAL A 66 -42.55 6.09 -10.29
CA VAL A 66 -43.66 5.15 -10.10
C VAL A 66 -44.15 5.15 -8.65
N LEU A 67 -43.25 5.17 -7.67
CA LEU A 67 -43.64 5.27 -6.26
C LEU A 67 -44.39 6.56 -5.95
N ALA A 68 -43.93 7.70 -6.46
CA ALA A 68 -44.60 8.98 -6.27
C ALA A 68 -46.07 8.99 -6.78
N LEU A 69 -46.34 8.24 -7.86
CA LEU A 69 -47.68 8.13 -8.44
C LEU A 69 -48.53 7.05 -7.75
N THR A 70 -47.90 5.91 -7.43
CA THR A 70 -48.64 4.75 -6.88
C THR A 70 -48.88 4.84 -5.37
N PHE A 71 -48.07 5.60 -4.65
CA PHE A 71 -48.18 5.76 -3.21
C PHE A 71 -49.49 6.43 -2.78
N PRO A 72 -49.89 7.61 -3.31
CA PRO A 72 -51.19 8.18 -3.02
C PRO A 72 -52.36 7.27 -3.43
N ALA A 73 -52.24 6.62 -4.59
CA ALA A 73 -53.25 5.68 -5.07
C ALA A 73 -53.44 4.48 -4.12
N SER A 74 -52.37 3.96 -3.53
CA SER A 74 -52.44 2.85 -2.55
C SER A 74 -53.12 3.27 -1.25
N ILE A 75 -52.91 4.51 -0.80
CA ILE A 75 -53.61 5.07 0.37
C ILE A 75 -55.11 5.17 0.08
N MET A 76 -55.48 5.73 -1.05
CA MET A 76 -56.89 5.85 -1.44
C MET A 76 -57.57 4.48 -1.55
N PHE A 77 -56.88 3.49 -2.15
CA PHE A 77 -57.36 2.12 -2.23
C PHE A 77 -57.52 1.49 -0.83
N GLY A 78 -56.56 1.66 0.06
CA GLY A 78 -56.64 1.15 1.43
C GLY A 78 -57.80 1.75 2.24
N ILE A 79 -58.09 3.05 2.07
CA ILE A 79 -59.21 3.74 2.72
C ILE A 79 -60.56 3.22 2.17
N THR A 80 -60.69 3.10 0.85
CA THR A 80 -61.95 2.58 0.25
C THR A 80 -62.21 1.14 0.67
N LEU A 81 -61.15 0.30 0.73
CA LEU A 81 -61.28 -1.09 1.19
C LEU A 81 -61.70 -1.15 2.67
N ALA A 82 -61.07 -0.35 3.52
CA ALA A 82 -61.41 -0.28 4.95
C ALA A 82 -62.85 0.22 5.16
N SER A 83 -63.26 1.24 4.43
CA SER A 83 -64.68 1.76 4.48
C SER A 83 -65.70 0.71 4.06
N TRP A 84 -65.38 -0.08 3.02
CA TRP A 84 -66.21 -1.18 2.56
C TRP A 84 -66.33 -2.30 3.62
N ILE A 85 -65.20 -2.66 4.29
CA ILE A 85 -65.21 -3.71 5.33
C ILE A 85 -65.95 -3.27 6.58
N THR A 86 -65.75 -2.03 7.01
CA THR A 86 -66.30 -1.54 8.29
C THR A 86 -67.68 -0.92 8.16
N GLY A 87 -68.17 -0.62 6.96
CA GLY A 87 -69.42 0.12 6.72
C GLY A 87 -69.33 1.57 7.21
N VAL A 88 -68.15 2.06 7.63
CA VAL A 88 -67.99 3.38 8.24
C VAL A 88 -67.11 4.25 7.33
N GLY A 89 -67.53 5.47 7.10
CA GLY A 89 -66.75 6.49 6.38
C GLY A 89 -67.15 6.57 4.90
N ASN A 90 -67.46 7.77 4.48
CA ASN A 90 -67.51 8.18 3.08
C ASN A 90 -66.50 9.22 2.81
N TRP A 91 -66.11 9.42 1.53
CA TRP A 91 -65.19 10.49 1.12
C TRP A 91 -65.67 11.91 1.48
N SER A 92 -66.95 12.07 1.82
CA SER A 92 -67.50 13.29 2.37
C SER A 92 -67.22 13.48 3.87
N ASP A 93 -66.74 12.44 4.58
CA ASP A 93 -66.37 12.55 5.99
C ASP A 93 -65.01 13.22 6.12
N PRO A 94 -64.84 14.34 6.87
CA PRO A 94 -63.60 15.00 7.14
C PRO A 94 -62.51 14.04 7.72
N ARG A 95 -62.92 12.99 8.42
CA ARG A 95 -62.01 11.99 9.02
C ARG A 95 -61.26 11.16 7.96
N ALA A 96 -61.88 10.92 6.79
CA ALA A 96 -61.22 10.24 5.69
C ALA A 96 -59.98 11.02 5.22
N TRP A 97 -60.10 12.35 5.11
CA TRP A 97 -58.99 13.23 4.72
C TRP A 97 -57.85 13.29 5.76
N VAL A 98 -58.17 13.26 7.05
CA VAL A 98 -57.16 13.17 8.12
C VAL A 98 -56.36 11.86 7.98
N SER A 99 -57.03 10.75 7.66
CA SER A 99 -56.36 9.48 7.41
C SER A 99 -55.41 9.54 6.20
N VAL A 100 -55.80 10.26 5.14
CA VAL A 100 -54.90 10.52 3.99
C VAL A 100 -53.67 11.32 4.40
N VAL A 101 -53.85 12.40 5.16
CA VAL A 101 -52.74 13.26 5.63
C VAL A 101 -51.78 12.45 6.51
N ILE A 102 -52.31 11.66 7.45
CA ILE A 102 -51.50 10.78 8.31
C ILE A 102 -50.77 9.75 7.46
N GLY A 103 -51.41 9.10 6.50
CA GLY A 103 -50.77 8.15 5.58
C GLY A 103 -49.63 8.78 4.78
N LEU A 104 -49.84 9.98 4.22
CA LEU A 104 -48.81 10.72 3.50
C LEU A 104 -47.65 11.12 4.40
N PHE A 105 -47.90 11.54 5.64
CA PHE A 105 -46.88 11.92 6.60
C PHE A 105 -45.97 10.73 6.97
N PHE A 106 -46.56 9.61 7.40
CA PHE A 106 -45.78 8.43 7.77
C PHE A 106 -45.13 7.77 6.56
N GLY A 107 -45.77 7.77 5.41
CA GLY A 107 -45.18 7.27 4.18
C GLY A 107 -44.03 8.15 3.67
N GLY A 108 -44.11 9.45 3.83
CA GLY A 108 -43.05 10.38 3.55
C GLY A 108 -41.80 10.12 4.43
N ILE A 109 -42.03 9.93 5.75
CA ILE A 109 -40.95 9.55 6.68
C ILE A 109 -40.34 8.21 6.27
N GLY A 110 -41.14 7.19 5.97
CA GLY A 110 -40.66 5.90 5.49
C GLY A 110 -39.84 6.00 4.20
N GLY A 111 -40.28 6.83 3.26
CA GLY A 111 -39.55 7.11 2.03
C GLY A 111 -38.18 7.79 2.27
N ILE A 112 -38.17 8.78 3.15
CA ILE A 112 -36.91 9.51 3.52
C ILE A 112 -35.93 8.56 4.22
N THR A 113 -36.39 7.79 5.21
CA THR A 113 -35.54 6.85 5.94
C THR A 113 -34.96 5.78 5.02
N TYR A 114 -35.76 5.26 4.09
CA TYR A 114 -35.29 4.31 3.09
C TYR A 114 -34.22 4.95 2.16
N PHE A 115 -34.48 6.16 1.67
CA PHE A 115 -33.54 6.89 0.83
C PHE A 115 -32.20 7.16 1.55
N LEU A 116 -32.29 7.58 2.82
CA LEU A 116 -31.09 7.82 3.63
C LEU A 116 -30.30 6.52 3.86
N SER A 117 -30.97 5.42 4.19
CA SER A 117 -30.33 4.12 4.37
C SER A 117 -29.61 3.65 3.10
N GLU A 118 -30.26 3.77 1.94
CA GLU A 118 -29.63 3.43 0.65
C GLU A 118 -28.40 4.30 0.36
N ARG A 119 -28.47 5.58 0.71
CA ARG A 119 -27.34 6.50 0.55
C ARG A 119 -26.18 6.17 1.47
N ILE A 120 -26.47 5.82 2.72
CA ILE A 120 -25.44 5.40 3.70
C ILE A 120 -24.74 4.14 3.20
N GLU A 121 -25.49 3.12 2.75
CA GLU A 121 -24.89 1.88 2.21
C GLU A 121 -23.99 2.13 1.00
N GLN A 122 -24.41 3.06 0.10
CA GLN A 122 -23.60 3.44 -1.05
C GLN A 122 -22.30 4.14 -0.65
N LEU A 123 -22.39 5.09 0.29
CA LEU A 123 -21.23 5.81 0.81
C LEU A 123 -20.27 4.86 1.54
N ASP A 124 -20.78 3.94 2.34
CA ASP A 124 -19.96 2.93 3.03
C ASP A 124 -19.25 2.01 2.04
N ALA A 125 -19.93 1.59 0.97
CA ALA A 125 -19.31 0.79 -0.08
C ALA A 125 -18.21 1.57 -0.82
N GLU A 126 -18.45 2.85 -1.12
CA GLU A 126 -17.45 3.73 -1.77
C GLU A 126 -16.25 3.97 -0.86
N VAL A 127 -16.46 4.22 0.43
CA VAL A 127 -15.38 4.40 1.41
C VAL A 127 -14.53 3.12 1.52
N LYS A 128 -15.18 1.95 1.65
CA LYS A 128 -14.47 0.66 1.69
C LYS A 128 -13.65 0.42 0.42
N GLN A 129 -14.21 0.73 -0.75
CA GLN A 129 -13.50 0.58 -2.01
C GLN A 129 -12.27 1.51 -2.09
N ARG A 130 -12.41 2.76 -1.66
CA ARG A 130 -11.28 3.71 -1.61
C ARG A 130 -10.19 3.22 -0.64
N GLN A 131 -10.57 2.70 0.53
CA GLN A 131 -9.62 2.15 1.50
C GLN A 131 -8.86 0.93 0.94
N LEU A 132 -9.53 0.04 0.21
CA LEU A 132 -8.89 -1.10 -0.45
C LEU A 132 -7.88 -0.65 -1.50
N VAL A 133 -8.25 0.29 -2.39
CA VAL A 133 -7.35 0.84 -3.42
C VAL A 133 -6.14 1.52 -2.80
N GLN A 134 -6.34 2.29 -1.74
CA GLN A 134 -5.25 2.95 -1.01
C GLN A 134 -4.30 1.93 -0.38
N SER A 135 -4.83 0.93 0.32
CA SER A 135 -4.03 -0.15 0.93
C SER A 135 -3.24 -0.96 -0.10
N GLU A 136 -3.83 -1.24 -1.27
CA GLU A 136 -3.10 -1.89 -2.37
C GLU A 136 -1.99 -1.01 -2.95
N SER A 137 -2.22 0.30 -3.04
CA SER A 137 -1.20 1.26 -3.51
C SER A 137 -0.02 1.32 -2.54
N GLU A 138 -0.30 1.45 -1.24
CA GLU A 138 0.73 1.44 -0.17
C GLU A 138 1.52 0.14 -0.17
N LYS A 139 0.84 -1.01 -0.35
CA LYS A 139 1.49 -2.31 -0.46
C LYS A 139 2.42 -2.39 -1.67
N ARG A 140 1.98 -1.92 -2.85
CA ARG A 140 2.82 -1.89 -4.07
C ARG A 140 4.03 -0.98 -3.91
N GLU A 141 3.86 0.17 -3.27
CA GLU A 141 4.96 1.09 -2.95
C GLU A 141 5.98 0.44 -2.02
N LEU A 142 5.51 -0.23 -0.97
CA LEU A 142 6.36 -0.98 -0.04
C LEU A 142 7.10 -2.13 -0.74
N GLU A 143 6.40 -2.90 -1.59
CA GLU A 143 7.02 -3.99 -2.38
C GLU A 143 8.07 -3.45 -3.37
N ALA A 144 7.80 -2.32 -4.03
CA ALA A 144 8.76 -1.67 -4.91
C ALA A 144 9.99 -1.18 -4.11
N HIS A 145 9.76 -0.60 -2.94
CA HIS A 145 10.82 -0.14 -2.04
C HIS A 145 11.68 -1.32 -1.53
N LEU A 146 11.04 -2.42 -1.14
CA LEU A 146 11.73 -3.66 -0.75
C LEU A 146 12.55 -4.26 -1.91
N LYS A 147 12.03 -4.26 -3.14
CA LYS A 147 12.78 -4.72 -4.31
C LYS A 147 13.98 -3.83 -4.61
N LEU A 148 13.86 -2.51 -4.46
CA LEU A 148 14.98 -1.58 -4.59
C LEU A 148 16.05 -1.84 -3.53
N LEU A 149 15.66 -2.07 -2.27
CA LEU A 149 16.57 -2.42 -1.19
C LEU A 149 17.26 -3.77 -1.43
N GLN A 150 16.54 -4.78 -1.91
CA GLN A 150 17.12 -6.09 -2.26
C GLN A 150 18.09 -6.01 -3.43
N ALA A 151 17.85 -5.12 -4.41
CA ALA A 151 18.75 -4.90 -5.54
C ALA A 151 20.06 -4.17 -5.16
N GLN A 152 20.11 -3.54 -3.99
CA GLN A 152 21.29 -2.83 -3.48
C GLN A 152 22.29 -3.75 -2.75
N ILE A 153 21.87 -4.92 -2.31
CA ILE A 153 22.74 -5.94 -1.71
C ILE A 153 23.00 -7.00 -2.76
N GLU A 154 24.25 -7.25 -3.12
CA GLU A 154 24.60 -8.30 -4.08
C GLU A 154 24.18 -9.68 -3.55
N PRO A 155 23.20 -10.37 -4.18
CA PRO A 155 22.72 -11.67 -3.68
C PRO A 155 23.84 -12.72 -3.66
N HIS A 156 24.74 -12.64 -4.63
CA HIS A 156 25.88 -13.55 -4.75
C HIS A 156 26.84 -13.45 -3.56
N PHE A 157 27.09 -12.23 -3.06
CA PHE A 157 27.90 -12.04 -1.84
C PHE A 157 27.26 -12.73 -0.63
N LEU A 158 25.93 -12.57 -0.44
CA LEU A 158 25.22 -13.21 0.68
C LEU A 158 25.27 -14.72 0.60
N PHE A 159 24.96 -15.31 -0.56
CA PHE A 159 24.98 -16.75 -0.75
C PHE A 159 26.38 -17.34 -0.54
N ASN A 160 27.42 -16.70 -1.06
CA ASN A 160 28.79 -17.13 -0.90
C ASN A 160 29.29 -17.02 0.55
N THR A 161 28.89 -15.95 1.25
CA THR A 161 29.25 -15.77 2.66
C THR A 161 28.57 -16.82 3.55
N LEU A 162 27.29 -17.11 3.32
CA LEU A 162 26.54 -18.15 4.03
C LEU A 162 27.09 -19.56 3.73
N ALA A 163 27.46 -19.84 2.46
CA ALA A 163 28.12 -21.09 2.11
C ALA A 163 29.46 -21.26 2.85
N ASN A 164 30.24 -20.16 2.96
CA ASN A 164 31.48 -20.18 3.74
C ASN A 164 31.23 -20.42 5.25
N VAL A 165 30.21 -19.75 5.82
CA VAL A 165 29.78 -20.04 7.21
C VAL A 165 29.44 -21.50 7.37
N SER A 166 28.64 -22.09 6.47
CA SER A 166 28.27 -23.51 6.52
C SER A 166 29.50 -24.44 6.49
N SER A 167 30.48 -24.15 5.63
CA SER A 167 31.73 -24.92 5.57
C SER A 167 32.56 -24.81 6.84
N LEU A 168 32.54 -23.65 7.50
CA LEU A 168 33.28 -23.40 8.73
C LEU A 168 32.63 -23.99 9.99
N ILE A 169 31.34 -24.31 9.97
CA ILE A 169 30.64 -24.83 11.14
C ILE A 169 31.29 -26.11 11.67
N GLU A 170 31.74 -26.99 10.77
CA GLU A 170 32.39 -28.25 11.16
C GLU A 170 33.90 -28.10 11.35
N SER A 171 34.57 -27.25 10.60
CA SER A 171 36.06 -27.11 10.62
C SER A 171 36.56 -26.10 11.65
N ASP A 172 35.92 -24.94 11.79
CA ASP A 172 36.23 -23.89 12.78
C ASP A 172 34.94 -23.16 13.22
N PRO A 173 34.20 -23.74 14.20
CA PRO A 173 32.96 -23.13 14.69
C PRO A 173 33.13 -21.73 15.25
N ALA A 174 34.30 -21.42 15.81
CA ALA A 174 34.57 -20.10 16.37
C ALA A 174 34.72 -19.04 15.24
N GLN A 175 35.33 -19.40 14.12
CA GLN A 175 35.43 -18.54 12.94
C GLN A 175 34.08 -18.41 12.24
N ALA A 176 33.30 -19.49 12.13
CA ALA A 176 31.93 -19.46 11.60
C ALA A 176 31.06 -18.46 12.36
N LYS A 177 31.10 -18.51 13.70
CA LYS A 177 30.35 -17.57 14.56
C LYS A 177 30.80 -16.12 14.33
N ARG A 178 32.07 -15.85 14.33
CA ARG A 178 32.62 -14.49 14.05
C ARG A 178 32.18 -13.95 12.69
N LEU A 179 32.22 -14.79 11.65
CA LEU A 179 31.80 -14.40 10.31
C LEU A 179 30.30 -14.08 10.26
N LEU A 180 29.46 -14.88 10.91
CA LEU A 180 28.03 -14.65 10.98
C LEU A 180 27.66 -13.38 11.75
N GLU A 181 28.34 -13.10 12.87
CA GLU A 181 28.17 -11.87 13.64
C GLU A 181 28.54 -10.64 12.81
N ARG A 182 29.68 -10.66 12.11
CA ARG A 182 30.10 -9.58 11.21
C ARG A 182 29.13 -9.37 10.05
N LEU A 183 28.64 -10.46 9.44
CA LEU A 183 27.64 -10.38 8.37
C LEU A 183 26.34 -9.71 8.86
N ASN A 184 25.87 -10.10 10.05
CA ASN A 184 24.68 -9.52 10.64
C ASN A 184 24.84 -8.02 10.95
N ASP A 185 25.99 -7.63 11.52
CA ASP A 185 26.28 -6.22 11.80
C ASP A 185 26.39 -5.40 10.52
N TRP A 186 27.06 -5.92 9.49
CA TRP A 186 27.15 -5.27 8.19
C TRP A 186 25.75 -5.10 7.55
N LEU A 187 24.93 -6.15 7.54
CA LEU A 187 23.56 -6.10 7.01
C LEU A 187 22.71 -5.03 7.72
N ARG A 188 22.79 -4.98 9.05
CA ARG A 188 22.04 -3.99 9.84
C ARG A 188 22.44 -2.56 9.47
N VAL A 189 23.76 -2.31 9.34
CA VAL A 189 24.27 -0.99 8.96
C VAL A 189 23.89 -0.64 7.52
N ALA A 190 24.04 -1.57 6.57
CA ALA A 190 23.69 -1.39 5.16
C ALA A 190 22.22 -1.04 4.99
N LEU A 191 21.31 -1.79 5.65
CA LEU A 191 19.86 -1.55 5.60
C LEU A 191 19.46 -0.21 6.25
N THR A 192 20.13 0.20 7.32
CA THR A 192 19.87 1.49 7.97
C THR A 192 20.29 2.65 7.09
N ARG A 193 21.49 2.55 6.47
CA ARG A 193 22.05 3.61 5.62
C ARG A 193 21.38 3.73 4.26
N ALA A 194 20.88 2.63 3.69
CA ALA A 194 20.09 2.67 2.46
C ALA A 194 18.84 3.55 2.57
N ARG A 195 18.38 3.85 3.79
CA ARG A 195 17.24 4.72 4.08
C ARG A 195 17.61 6.16 4.42
N SER A 196 18.91 6.45 4.56
CA SER A 196 19.38 7.80 4.92
C SER A 196 19.54 8.66 3.68
N GLU A 197 18.97 9.87 3.69
CA GLU A 197 19.12 10.84 2.60
C GLU A 197 20.51 11.51 2.61
N HIS A 198 21.15 11.58 3.79
CA HIS A 198 22.43 12.25 3.98
C HIS A 198 23.41 11.32 4.70
N THR A 199 24.54 11.06 4.06
CA THR A 199 25.68 10.34 4.62
C THR A 199 26.98 11.06 4.24
N THR A 200 28.06 10.72 4.93
CA THR A 200 29.40 11.22 4.61
C THR A 200 30.23 10.14 3.92
N LEU A 201 31.31 10.52 3.25
CA LEU A 201 32.25 9.53 2.72
C LEU A 201 32.85 8.66 3.85
N ALA A 202 33.06 9.20 5.05
CA ALA A 202 33.51 8.41 6.20
C ALA A 202 32.58 7.26 6.54
N ASP A 203 31.27 7.52 6.45
CA ASP A 203 30.24 6.50 6.68
C ASP A 203 30.29 5.39 5.64
N GLU A 204 30.43 5.74 4.37
CA GLU A 204 30.53 4.80 3.26
C GLU A 204 31.82 3.97 3.35
N LEU A 205 32.96 4.61 3.64
CA LEU A 205 34.23 3.91 3.84
C LEU A 205 34.15 2.92 5.02
N THR A 206 33.48 3.27 6.12
CA THR A 206 33.28 2.35 7.24
C THR A 206 32.45 1.12 6.85
N LEU A 207 31.43 1.32 6.02
CA LEU A 207 30.62 0.20 5.49
C LEU A 207 31.45 -0.71 4.60
N LEU A 208 32.30 -0.13 3.73
CA LEU A 208 33.23 -0.86 2.86
C LEU A 208 34.30 -1.59 3.64
N GLU A 209 34.82 -1.00 4.70
CA GLU A 209 35.77 -1.66 5.61
C GLU A 209 35.18 -2.97 6.17
N ASN A 210 33.95 -2.91 6.69
CA ASN A 210 33.28 -4.08 7.20
C ASN A 210 33.03 -5.13 6.09
N TYR A 211 32.66 -4.70 4.89
CA TYR A 211 32.48 -5.57 3.73
C TYR A 211 33.79 -6.28 3.34
N LEU A 212 34.90 -5.53 3.21
CA LEU A 212 36.20 -6.07 2.87
C LEU A 212 36.75 -7.01 3.96
N GLN A 213 36.46 -6.74 5.25
CA GLN A 213 36.83 -7.64 6.34
C GLN A 213 36.09 -8.99 6.24
N ILE A 214 34.80 -8.98 5.87
CA ILE A 214 34.04 -10.22 5.62
C ILE A 214 34.67 -11.00 4.47
N LEU A 215 35.03 -10.33 3.37
CA LEU A 215 35.68 -10.95 2.22
C LEU A 215 37.05 -11.49 2.56
N SER A 216 37.84 -10.78 3.38
CA SER A 216 39.15 -11.24 3.83
C SER A 216 39.07 -12.53 4.64
N MET A 217 38.00 -12.78 5.38
CA MET A 217 37.77 -14.07 6.05
C MET A 217 37.49 -15.21 5.05
N ARG A 218 37.01 -14.92 3.84
CA ARG A 218 36.75 -15.89 2.77
C ARG A 218 38.01 -16.13 1.92
N PHE A 219 38.70 -15.05 1.52
CA PHE A 219 39.83 -15.13 0.61
C PHE A 219 41.19 -15.33 1.30
N GLY A 220 41.22 -15.10 2.63
CA GLY A 220 42.48 -15.18 3.40
C GLY A 220 43.50 -14.16 2.89
N GLU A 221 44.76 -14.60 2.76
CA GLU A 221 45.88 -13.76 2.29
C GLU A 221 45.78 -13.38 0.80
N ARG A 222 44.88 -13.99 0.05
CA ARG A 222 44.62 -13.64 -1.35
C ARG A 222 43.95 -12.28 -1.53
N LEU A 223 43.28 -11.72 -0.52
CA LEU A 223 42.72 -10.37 -0.56
C LEU A 223 43.47 -9.46 0.41
N ARG A 224 44.19 -8.52 -0.15
CA ARG A 224 44.77 -7.40 0.60
C ARG A 224 44.02 -6.13 0.23
N TRP A 225 43.85 -5.24 1.17
CA TRP A 225 43.17 -3.97 0.91
C TRP A 225 43.70 -2.85 1.80
N ARG A 226 43.60 -1.62 1.30
CA ARG A 226 43.98 -0.40 2.01
C ARG A 226 43.04 0.73 1.64
N ILE A 227 42.62 1.51 2.64
CA ILE A 227 41.83 2.74 2.46
C ILE A 227 42.69 3.92 2.89
N ASP A 228 42.93 4.82 1.94
CA ASP A 228 43.68 6.05 2.12
C ASP A 228 42.83 7.25 1.73
N ALA A 229 42.29 7.96 2.72
CA ALA A 229 41.38 9.07 2.50
C ALA A 229 41.75 10.25 3.39
N THR A 230 41.82 11.44 2.79
CA THR A 230 42.12 12.67 3.53
C THR A 230 40.96 12.98 4.49
N ASN A 231 41.28 13.69 5.59
CA ASN A 231 40.25 14.09 6.57
C ASN A 231 39.18 14.99 5.95
N GLU A 232 39.49 15.76 4.95
CA GLU A 232 38.56 16.61 4.22
C GLU A 232 37.64 15.77 3.37
N ALA A 233 38.14 14.81 2.58
CA ALA A 233 37.35 13.89 1.80
C ALA A 233 36.40 13.06 2.68
N ARG A 234 36.84 12.58 3.84
CA ARG A 234 36.03 11.80 4.77
C ARG A 234 34.77 12.56 5.25
N ARG A 235 34.86 13.88 5.40
CA ARG A 235 33.75 14.73 5.87
C ARG A 235 32.79 15.15 4.75
N ALA A 236 33.17 14.92 3.49
CA ALA A 236 32.37 15.33 2.35
C ALA A 236 31.03 14.58 2.33
N PRO A 237 29.91 15.28 2.02
CA PRO A 237 28.63 14.65 1.73
C PRO A 237 28.77 13.60 0.62
N PHE A 238 28.20 12.43 0.84
CA PHE A 238 28.33 11.33 -0.12
C PHE A 238 27.02 10.53 -0.21
N PRO A 239 26.54 10.20 -1.43
CA PRO A 239 25.34 9.38 -1.61
C PRO A 239 25.57 7.96 -1.08
N PRO A 240 24.63 7.40 -0.28
CA PRO A 240 24.81 6.07 0.29
C PRO A 240 24.90 4.99 -0.80
N MET A 241 25.68 3.95 -0.57
CA MET A 241 25.79 2.76 -1.44
C MET A 241 26.23 3.07 -2.89
N LEU A 242 26.98 4.15 -3.12
CA LEU A 242 27.45 4.53 -4.45
C LEU A 242 28.86 4.00 -4.73
N LEU A 243 29.70 3.84 -3.70
CA LEU A 243 31.07 3.36 -3.82
C LEU A 243 31.17 1.83 -3.78
N GLN A 244 30.24 1.17 -3.09
CA GLN A 244 30.24 -0.28 -2.93
C GLN A 244 30.29 -1.05 -4.26
N PRO A 245 29.53 -0.72 -5.32
CA PRO A 245 29.59 -1.44 -6.60
C PRO A 245 30.95 -1.37 -7.29
N LEU A 246 31.75 -0.33 -7.03
CA LEU A 246 33.10 -0.23 -7.57
C LEU A 246 34.05 -1.24 -6.89
N VAL A 247 33.92 -1.37 -5.56
CA VAL A 247 34.72 -2.34 -4.78
C VAL A 247 34.26 -3.77 -5.10
N GLU A 248 32.96 -4.02 -5.22
CA GLU A 248 32.41 -5.31 -5.66
C GLU A 248 32.96 -5.71 -7.04
N ASN A 249 33.06 -4.75 -7.96
CA ASN A 249 33.61 -4.96 -9.29
C ASN A 249 35.12 -5.31 -9.24
N ALA A 250 35.88 -4.60 -8.43
CA ALA A 250 37.29 -4.88 -8.22
C ALA A 250 37.53 -6.28 -7.62
N VAL A 251 36.74 -6.69 -6.63
CA VAL A 251 36.81 -8.04 -6.06
C VAL A 251 36.46 -9.08 -7.11
N ARG A 252 35.31 -8.94 -7.76
CA ARG A 252 34.72 -9.95 -8.66
C ARG A 252 35.57 -10.16 -9.93
N HIS A 253 36.08 -9.08 -10.50
CA HIS A 253 36.77 -9.13 -11.78
C HIS A 253 38.30 -9.06 -11.64
N GLY A 254 38.83 -8.40 -10.59
CA GLY A 254 40.23 -8.30 -10.34
C GLY A 254 40.78 -9.44 -9.48
N ILE A 255 40.16 -9.68 -8.32
CA ILE A 255 40.77 -10.54 -7.29
C ILE A 255 40.28 -12.00 -7.39
N GLU A 256 38.97 -12.22 -7.54
CA GLU A 256 38.37 -13.57 -7.49
C GLU A 256 38.93 -14.50 -8.59
N PRO A 257 39.14 -14.08 -9.84
CA PRO A 257 39.67 -14.89 -10.91
C PRO A 257 41.19 -15.15 -10.75
N ASN A 258 41.91 -14.26 -10.05
CA ASN A 258 43.36 -14.38 -9.87
C ASN A 258 43.69 -15.36 -8.74
N LEU A 259 44.38 -16.48 -9.06
CA LEU A 259 44.79 -17.50 -8.08
C LEU A 259 45.78 -16.96 -7.03
N ASP A 260 46.63 -16.03 -7.43
CA ASP A 260 47.60 -15.38 -6.53
C ASP A 260 46.96 -14.28 -5.67
N GLY A 261 45.69 -13.97 -5.94
CA GLY A 261 44.97 -12.91 -5.28
C GLY A 261 45.34 -11.53 -5.77
N GLY A 262 45.16 -10.52 -4.92
CA GLY A 262 45.56 -9.15 -5.26
C GLY A 262 45.22 -8.15 -4.15
N THR A 263 45.44 -6.89 -4.47
CA THR A 263 45.31 -5.76 -3.55
C THR A 263 44.26 -4.77 -4.08
N ILE A 264 43.38 -4.32 -3.22
CA ILE A 264 42.44 -3.24 -3.50
C ILE A 264 42.89 -1.99 -2.73
N LEU A 265 43.17 -0.93 -3.45
CA LEU A 265 43.45 0.38 -2.87
C LEU A 265 42.30 1.33 -3.14
N ILE A 266 41.72 1.89 -2.07
CA ILE A 266 40.74 2.95 -2.16
C ILE A 266 41.41 4.24 -1.74
N HIS A 267 41.54 5.18 -2.68
CA HIS A 267 42.10 6.50 -2.42
C HIS A 267 41.02 7.58 -2.57
N ALA A 268 40.95 8.52 -1.62
CA ALA A 268 40.00 9.62 -1.68
C ALA A 268 40.62 10.95 -1.23
N GLU A 269 40.45 11.97 -2.06
CA GLU A 269 40.94 13.32 -1.81
C GLU A 269 39.93 14.38 -2.24
N MET A 270 40.06 15.58 -1.63
CA MET A 270 39.36 16.79 -2.09
C MET A 270 40.34 17.63 -2.91
N LYS A 271 39.93 18.00 -4.13
CA LYS A 271 40.69 18.88 -4.98
C LYS A 271 39.76 19.82 -5.74
N ASP A 272 39.97 21.15 -5.65
CA ASP A 272 39.21 22.16 -6.37
C ASP A 272 37.68 22.04 -6.20
N ALA A 273 37.23 21.79 -4.97
CA ALA A 273 35.80 21.51 -4.64
C ALA A 273 35.23 20.28 -5.37
N VAL A 274 36.08 19.34 -5.78
CA VAL A 274 35.67 18.05 -6.34
C VAL A 274 36.19 16.94 -5.42
N LEU A 275 35.30 16.08 -4.98
CA LEU A 275 35.64 14.85 -4.29
C LEU A 275 36.05 13.81 -5.33
N ARG A 276 37.32 13.43 -5.35
CA ARG A 276 37.87 12.37 -6.21
C ARG A 276 38.10 11.11 -5.40
N ILE A 277 37.49 10.01 -5.86
CA ILE A 277 37.66 8.68 -5.23
C ILE A 277 38.11 7.71 -6.30
N ALA A 278 39.24 7.04 -6.06
CA ALA A 278 39.79 6.01 -6.94
C ALA A 278 39.77 4.65 -6.21
N VAL A 279 39.15 3.65 -6.85
CA VAL A 279 39.25 2.24 -6.46
C VAL A 279 40.17 1.56 -7.46
N CYS A 280 41.32 1.13 -6.99
CA CYS A 280 42.37 0.49 -7.80
C CYS A 280 42.48 -0.98 -7.38
N ASP A 281 42.56 -1.88 -8.34
CA ASP A 281 42.95 -3.27 -8.13
C ASP A 281 44.24 -3.58 -8.94
N ASP A 282 44.97 -4.59 -8.51
CA ASP A 282 46.15 -5.14 -9.23
C ASP A 282 45.80 -6.52 -9.83
N GLY A 283 44.53 -6.74 -10.17
CA GLY A 283 44.01 -8.01 -10.66
C GLY A 283 44.24 -8.26 -12.14
N THR A 284 43.32 -8.99 -12.78
CA THR A 284 43.48 -9.48 -14.17
C THR A 284 43.32 -8.42 -15.27
N GLY A 285 42.98 -7.17 -14.90
CA GLY A 285 42.84 -6.04 -15.82
C GLY A 285 41.54 -6.02 -16.61
N LEU A 286 41.44 -5.04 -17.55
CA LEU A 286 40.29 -4.91 -18.45
C LEU A 286 40.44 -5.93 -19.59
N SER A 287 39.46 -6.83 -19.76
CA SER A 287 39.38 -7.63 -20.99
C SER A 287 38.67 -6.83 -22.09
N ASP A 288 39.09 -7.05 -23.36
CA ASP A 288 38.52 -6.35 -24.53
C ASP A 288 36.99 -6.53 -24.72
N GLU A 289 36.37 -7.47 -24.03
CA GLU A 289 34.94 -7.77 -24.10
C GLU A 289 34.13 -7.25 -22.90
N ILE A 290 34.57 -6.27 -22.12
CA ILE A 290 33.82 -5.81 -20.96
C ILE A 290 32.58 -5.05 -21.40
N LYS A 291 31.45 -5.75 -21.45
CA LYS A 291 30.13 -5.13 -21.27
C LYS A 291 30.06 -4.64 -19.82
N PRO A 292 29.89 -3.33 -19.59
CA PRO A 292 29.76 -2.82 -18.22
C PRO A 292 28.64 -3.59 -17.51
N GLY A 293 29.00 -4.24 -16.39
CA GLY A 293 28.03 -4.96 -15.58
C GLY A 293 26.95 -4.02 -15.07
N THR A 294 25.80 -4.57 -14.73
CA THR A 294 24.63 -3.81 -14.25
C THR A 294 24.97 -2.86 -13.09
N GLY A 295 25.93 -3.21 -12.24
CA GLY A 295 26.39 -2.39 -11.12
C GLY A 295 26.99 -1.06 -11.55
N LEU A 296 27.93 -1.05 -12.48
CA LEU A 296 28.59 0.17 -12.98
C LEU A 296 27.64 1.04 -13.81
N LEU A 297 26.72 0.43 -14.57
CA LEU A 297 25.67 1.16 -15.28
C LEU A 297 24.75 1.89 -14.29
N ASN A 298 24.38 1.25 -13.19
CA ASN A 298 23.56 1.85 -12.13
C ASN A 298 24.29 3.00 -11.44
N VAL A 299 25.60 2.86 -11.16
CA VAL A 299 26.41 3.95 -10.60
C VAL A 299 26.44 5.15 -11.54
N ARG A 300 26.70 4.94 -12.85
CA ARG A 300 26.69 6.03 -13.85
C ARG A 300 25.31 6.71 -13.95
N ALA A 301 24.23 5.93 -13.99
CA ALA A 301 22.88 6.46 -14.03
C ALA A 301 22.56 7.30 -12.78
N ARG A 302 22.97 6.83 -11.61
CA ARG A 302 22.77 7.53 -10.34
C ARG A 302 23.60 8.80 -10.22
N LEU A 303 24.88 8.76 -10.63
CA LEU A 303 25.71 9.96 -10.71
C LEU A 303 25.09 11.02 -11.63
N LYS A 304 24.62 10.59 -12.80
CA LYS A 304 23.95 11.50 -13.76
C LYS A 304 22.66 12.08 -13.17
N ALA A 305 21.88 11.30 -12.43
CA ALA A 305 20.64 11.77 -11.78
C ALA A 305 20.91 12.80 -10.68
N LEU A 306 21.98 12.60 -9.88
CA LEU A 306 22.31 13.47 -8.73
C LEU A 306 23.11 14.71 -9.14
N TYR A 307 24.06 14.58 -10.09
CA TYR A 307 25.06 15.61 -10.40
C TYR A 307 25.06 16.04 -11.88
N GLY A 308 24.13 15.53 -12.68
CA GLY A 308 24.06 15.86 -14.11
C GLY A 308 25.31 15.46 -14.90
N THR A 309 25.94 16.41 -15.57
CA THR A 309 27.15 16.19 -16.38
C THR A 309 28.45 16.40 -15.59
N THR A 310 28.37 16.90 -14.36
CA THR A 310 29.54 17.20 -13.52
C THR A 310 30.03 15.99 -12.73
N GLY A 311 29.13 15.04 -12.40
CA GLY A 311 29.52 13.75 -11.81
C GLY A 311 30.03 12.79 -12.87
N ARG A 312 31.23 12.22 -12.67
CA ARG A 312 31.90 11.33 -13.63
C ARG A 312 32.33 10.03 -13.01
N LEU A 313 32.28 8.96 -13.81
CA LEU A 313 32.91 7.65 -13.50
C LEU A 313 33.72 7.20 -14.70
N THR A 314 35.05 7.09 -14.53
CA THR A 314 36.01 6.55 -15.52
C THR A 314 36.55 5.22 -15.05
N LEU A 315 36.91 4.38 -16.01
CA LEU A 315 37.54 3.09 -15.80
C LEU A 315 38.78 3.02 -16.72
N GLU A 316 39.92 2.81 -16.14
CA GLU A 316 41.20 2.80 -16.88
C GLU A 316 42.06 1.61 -16.42
N SER A 317 42.83 1.02 -17.35
CA SER A 317 43.87 0.06 -16.97
C SER A 317 44.97 0.79 -16.22
N ASN A 318 45.49 0.18 -15.16
CA ASN A 318 46.56 0.78 -14.38
C ASN A 318 47.93 0.12 -14.67
N ALA A 319 49.00 0.72 -14.17
CA ALA A 319 50.37 0.27 -14.40
C ALA A 319 50.67 -1.09 -13.74
N GLN A 320 49.88 -1.54 -12.78
CA GLN A 320 49.99 -2.83 -12.09
C GLN A 320 49.33 -3.97 -12.86
N GLY A 321 48.69 -3.69 -14.00
CA GLY A 321 47.96 -4.68 -14.81
C GLY A 321 46.48 -4.83 -14.46
N GLY A 322 45.97 -4.16 -13.41
CA GLY A 322 44.60 -4.16 -12.98
C GLY A 322 43.80 -2.96 -13.51
N VAL A 323 42.75 -2.60 -12.81
CA VAL A 323 41.80 -1.53 -13.17
C VAL A 323 41.77 -0.43 -12.10
N THR A 324 41.65 0.80 -12.55
CA THR A 324 41.35 1.95 -11.69
C THR A 324 39.98 2.50 -12.08
N ALA A 325 39.03 2.43 -11.16
CA ALA A 325 37.72 3.09 -11.26
C ALA A 325 37.77 4.43 -10.51
N THR A 326 37.70 5.54 -11.24
CA THR A 326 37.74 6.88 -10.63
C THR A 326 36.36 7.54 -10.71
N MET A 327 35.86 7.97 -9.54
CA MET A 327 34.64 8.73 -9.37
C MET A 327 34.94 10.17 -8.98
N GLU A 328 34.37 11.14 -9.68
CA GLU A 328 34.50 12.57 -9.40
C GLU A 328 33.10 13.16 -9.10
N ILE A 329 32.98 13.79 -7.95
CA ILE A 329 31.72 14.37 -7.44
C ILE A 329 31.98 15.81 -7.03
N PRO A 330 31.29 16.81 -7.62
CA PRO A 330 31.34 18.19 -7.16
C PRO A 330 30.72 18.33 -5.77
N GLN A 331 31.32 19.18 -4.94
CA GLN A 331 30.88 19.42 -3.55
C GLN A 331 30.35 20.85 -3.37
#